data_c93267563a594783887b00e6f8cc84e0
#
_entry.id   c93267563a594783887b00e6f8cc84e0
#
_cell.length_a   1.000
_cell.length_b   1.000
_cell.length_c   1.000
_cell.angle_alpha   90.00
_cell.angle_beta   90.00
_cell.angle_gamma   90.00
#
_symmetry.space_group_name_H-M   'P 1'
#
loop_
_entity.id
_entity.type
_entity.pdbx_description
1 polymer ?
#
loop_
_entity_poly.entity_id
_entity_poly.type
_entity_poly.pdbx_seq_one_letter_code
_entity_poly.pdbx_strand_id
1 'polypeptide(L)'
;MTIRKKLAALAVSGMMMATCLSASIPAIQTSLTAAAADDNNDDWLHAEGSKLYDSQGNQVWLTGANWFGMNCTENFPHGLWSADVDELLSSVADHGINIIRFPVSTELLLSWKNGNPLTPVGLNAANGKDYSFNPDFCDANGNTMDSEGIFDVILKKMKKYGIKALIDVHSPASHNSGHNYNLWFYQDGAADADNMAVGFYSKEKITYDDWIESTAWLAEKYKNDDTVIAYDLKNEPHGKRGYSGSSCPTDMAKWDDSTDQNNWAYAATECGNAILDKNPNALILIEGVEQYPKTDKGYT
;
A
#
# COMPACT_ATOMS: atom_id res chain seq x y z
N MET A 1 21.80 -41.82 37.71
CA MET A 1 22.33 -41.36 36.41
C MET A 1 22.86 -39.93 36.60
N THR A 2 24.14 -39.78 36.64
CA THR A 2 24.85 -38.60 37.13
C THR A 2 24.80 -37.46 36.07
N ILE A 3 24.72 -36.23 36.53
CA ILE A 3 24.65 -34.95 35.76
C ILE A 3 25.71 -34.92 34.63
N ARG A 4 26.87 -35.59 34.80
CA ARG A 4 27.91 -35.66 33.78
C ARG A 4 27.50 -36.43 32.47
N LYS A 5 26.58 -37.38 32.57
CA LYS A 5 26.10 -38.12 31.36
C LYS A 5 25.07 -37.32 30.56
N LYS A 6 24.36 -36.39 31.18
CA LYS A 6 23.41 -35.50 30.48
C LYS A 6 24.12 -34.37 29.72
N LEU A 7 25.22 -33.86 30.25
CA LEU A 7 26.03 -32.82 29.58
C LEU A 7 26.78 -33.36 28.36
N ALA A 8 27.24 -34.62 28.42
CA ALA A 8 27.91 -35.26 27.27
C ALA A 8 26.93 -35.52 26.09
N ALA A 9 25.66 -35.83 26.40
CA ALA A 9 24.64 -36.06 25.36
C ALA A 9 24.20 -34.74 24.67
N LEU A 10 24.23 -33.60 25.40
CA LEU A 10 23.93 -32.28 24.82
C LEU A 10 25.07 -31.77 23.92
N ALA A 11 26.32 -32.04 24.27
CA ALA A 11 27.49 -31.66 23.48
C ALA A 11 27.58 -32.43 22.15
N VAL A 12 27.17 -33.70 22.13
CA VAL A 12 27.17 -34.52 20.90
C VAL A 12 26.04 -34.11 19.94
N SER A 13 24.86 -33.73 20.44
CA SER A 13 23.79 -33.22 19.60
C SER A 13 24.08 -31.82 19.05
N GLY A 14 24.78 -30.98 19.78
CA GLY A 14 25.23 -29.66 19.29
C GLY A 14 26.29 -29.77 18.19
N MET A 15 27.16 -30.76 18.26
CA MET A 15 28.24 -30.99 17.28
C MET A 15 27.75 -31.64 15.99
N MET A 16 26.65 -32.41 16.02
CA MET A 16 26.04 -32.98 14.81
C MET A 16 25.21 -31.97 14.02
N MET A 17 24.67 -30.90 14.66
CA MET A 17 24.00 -29.81 13.94
C MET A 17 24.99 -28.86 13.25
N ALA A 18 26.21 -28.72 13.73
CA ALA A 18 27.22 -27.84 13.13
C ALA A 18 27.87 -28.40 11.85
N THR A 19 27.80 -29.71 11.60
CA THR A 19 28.41 -30.35 10.43
C THR A 19 27.48 -30.53 9.23
N CYS A 20 26.16 -30.24 9.37
CA CYS A 20 25.20 -30.26 8.26
C CYS A 20 24.97 -28.90 7.60
N LEU A 21 25.64 -27.85 8.04
CA LEU A 21 25.45 -26.47 7.55
C LEU A 21 26.54 -25.96 6.61
N SER A 22 27.39 -26.83 6.10
CA SER A 22 28.44 -26.46 5.13
C SER A 22 28.15 -26.89 3.68
N ALA A 23 26.88 -27.13 3.33
CA ALA A 23 26.49 -27.08 1.94
C ALA A 23 26.32 -25.60 1.58
N SER A 24 27.19 -25.06 0.75
CA SER A 24 27.15 -23.74 0.21
C SER A 24 25.80 -23.49 -0.47
N ILE A 25 24.84 -22.99 0.27
CA ILE A 25 23.70 -22.26 -0.31
C ILE A 25 24.34 -20.97 -0.82
N PRO A 26 24.23 -20.63 -2.14
CA PRO A 26 24.65 -19.34 -2.60
C PRO A 26 23.89 -18.33 -1.73
N ALA A 27 24.61 -17.40 -1.12
CA ALA A 27 24.01 -16.35 -0.31
C ALA A 27 22.95 -15.67 -1.15
N ILE A 28 21.69 -15.92 -0.84
CA ILE A 28 20.60 -15.05 -1.26
C ILE A 28 20.90 -13.78 -0.49
N GLN A 29 21.49 -12.82 -1.15
CA GLN A 29 21.69 -11.49 -0.60
C GLN A 29 20.32 -10.88 -0.49
N THR A 30 19.71 -11.02 0.66
CA THR A 30 18.50 -10.27 1.05
C THR A 30 18.96 -8.88 1.40
N SER A 31 18.81 -8.02 0.48
CA SER A 31 19.22 -6.67 0.69
C SER A 31 18.06 -5.79 1.00
N LEU A 32 17.45 -5.76 1.93
CA LEU A 32 16.88 -4.76 2.79
C LEU A 32 17.04 -5.33 4.20
N THR A 33 18.29 -5.41 4.65
CA THR A 33 18.53 -5.60 6.07
C THR A 33 17.95 -4.39 6.77
N ALA A 34 17.27 -4.60 7.88
CA ALA A 34 16.96 -3.56 8.84
C ALA A 34 18.26 -2.96 9.38
N ALA A 35 18.99 -2.28 8.51
CA ALA A 35 20.00 -1.33 8.89
C ALA A 35 19.25 -0.15 9.50
N ALA A 36 19.76 0.38 10.60
CA ALA A 36 19.24 1.63 11.14
C ALA A 36 19.07 2.62 9.98
N ALA A 37 17.84 3.12 9.82
CA ALA A 37 17.51 4.02 8.73
C ALA A 37 18.52 5.16 8.73
N ASP A 38 19.26 5.28 7.66
CA ASP A 38 20.06 6.44 7.41
C ASP A 38 19.09 7.53 6.94
N ASP A 39 19.16 8.74 7.53
CA ASP A 39 18.27 9.86 7.18
C ASP A 39 18.56 10.42 5.77
N ASN A 40 19.37 9.76 4.97
CA ASN A 40 19.88 10.28 3.69
C ASN A 40 18.87 10.22 2.54
N ASN A 41 17.71 9.55 2.67
CA ASN A 41 16.70 9.38 1.61
C ASN A 41 17.31 8.94 0.26
N ASP A 42 18.23 8.00 0.27
CA ASP A 42 18.94 7.50 -0.90
C ASP A 42 18.67 6.02 -1.24
N ASP A 43 17.73 5.42 -0.55
CA ASP A 43 17.34 4.02 -0.70
C ASP A 43 16.15 3.83 -1.67
N TRP A 44 16.17 4.60 -2.76
CA TRP A 44 15.22 4.49 -3.85
C TRP A 44 15.50 3.24 -4.69
N LEU A 45 14.43 2.64 -5.20
CA LEU A 45 14.50 1.49 -6.08
C LEU A 45 14.21 1.90 -7.52
N HIS A 46 14.82 1.18 -8.47
CA HIS A 46 14.50 1.34 -9.88
C HIS A 46 14.35 -0.03 -10.56
N ALA A 47 13.60 -0.03 -11.66
CA ALA A 47 13.39 -1.21 -12.46
C ALA A 47 14.38 -1.25 -13.64
N GLU A 48 15.06 -2.39 -13.82
CA GLU A 48 15.88 -2.65 -15.00
C GLU A 48 15.51 -4.04 -15.57
N GLY A 49 14.88 -4.03 -16.74
CA GLY A 49 14.27 -5.23 -17.31
C GLY A 49 13.17 -5.79 -16.40
N SER A 50 13.33 -7.02 -15.92
CA SER A 50 12.37 -7.70 -15.05
C SER A 50 12.78 -7.71 -13.57
N LYS A 51 13.71 -6.86 -13.18
CA LYS A 51 14.29 -6.84 -11.84
C LYS A 51 14.24 -5.46 -11.23
N LEU A 52 14.29 -5.43 -9.90
CA LEU A 52 14.45 -4.20 -9.11
C LEU A 52 15.86 -4.12 -8.55
N TYR A 53 16.38 -2.90 -8.50
CA TYR A 53 17.70 -2.60 -7.95
C TYR A 53 17.62 -1.40 -7.01
N ASP A 54 18.53 -1.40 -6.01
CA ASP A 54 18.76 -0.25 -5.16
C ASP A 54 19.65 0.82 -5.85
N SER A 55 19.88 1.94 -5.18
CA SER A 55 20.73 3.03 -5.67
C SER A 55 22.21 2.63 -5.85
N GLN A 56 22.64 1.51 -5.26
CA GLN A 56 24.00 0.96 -5.34
C GLN A 56 24.14 -0.11 -6.42
N GLY A 57 23.05 -0.46 -7.12
CA GLY A 57 23.03 -1.46 -8.17
C GLY A 57 22.89 -2.90 -7.68
N ASN A 58 22.52 -3.11 -6.41
CA ASN A 58 22.22 -4.45 -5.91
C ASN A 58 20.79 -4.83 -6.26
N GLN A 59 20.57 -6.07 -6.69
CA GLN A 59 19.22 -6.58 -6.94
C GLN A 59 18.45 -6.70 -5.63
N VAL A 60 17.23 -6.16 -5.61
CA VAL A 60 16.32 -6.17 -4.46
C VAL A 60 15.17 -7.14 -4.69
N TRP A 61 14.80 -7.85 -3.63
CA TRP A 61 13.63 -8.71 -3.57
C TRP A 61 12.63 -8.14 -2.56
N LEU A 62 11.42 -7.83 -3.03
CA LEU A 62 10.35 -7.33 -2.19
C LEU A 62 9.49 -8.50 -1.72
N THR A 63 9.34 -8.62 -0.40
CA THR A 63 8.42 -9.53 0.27
C THR A 63 7.41 -8.69 1.01
N GLY A 64 6.15 -8.72 0.57
CA GLY A 64 5.14 -7.75 1.01
C GLY A 64 3.91 -8.34 1.66
N ALA A 65 3.19 -7.47 2.35
CA ALA A 65 1.85 -7.71 2.87
C ALA A 65 0.95 -6.50 2.62
N ASN A 66 -0.36 -6.73 2.51
CA ASN A 66 -1.32 -5.63 2.49
C ASN A 66 -1.71 -5.23 3.91
N TRP A 67 -1.84 -3.93 4.16
CA TRP A 67 -2.38 -3.41 5.41
C TRP A 67 -3.63 -2.59 5.13
N PHE A 68 -4.75 -3.27 5.20
CA PHE A 68 -6.07 -2.79 4.89
C PHE A 68 -6.59 -1.78 5.94
N GLY A 69 -7.45 -0.86 5.54
CA GLY A 69 -8.18 0.04 6.44
C GLY A 69 -8.23 1.51 6.01
N MET A 70 -7.21 2.01 5.29
CA MET A 70 -7.19 3.41 4.84
C MET A 70 -8.13 3.68 3.66
N ASN A 71 -8.56 2.65 2.97
CA ASN A 71 -9.62 2.69 1.94
C ASN A 71 -11.03 2.49 2.53
N CYS A 72 -11.13 2.32 3.84
CA CYS A 72 -12.38 2.11 4.57
C CYS A 72 -12.80 3.34 5.34
N THR A 73 -14.00 3.29 5.94
CA THR A 73 -14.53 4.38 6.75
C THR A 73 -13.75 4.66 8.03
N GLU A 74 -12.89 3.73 8.43
CA GLU A 74 -11.99 3.90 9.57
C GLU A 74 -10.86 4.90 9.30
N ASN A 75 -10.41 5.05 8.05
CA ASN A 75 -9.40 5.99 7.59
C ASN A 75 -8.01 5.80 8.24
N PHE A 76 -7.70 4.60 8.71
CA PHE A 76 -6.38 4.19 9.21
C PHE A 76 -6.20 2.67 9.08
N PRO A 77 -4.96 2.14 9.12
CA PRO A 77 -4.71 0.70 9.01
C PRO A 77 -5.36 -0.09 10.15
N HIS A 78 -6.06 -1.17 9.80
CA HIS A 78 -6.80 -2.00 10.74
C HIS A 78 -5.89 -2.67 11.79
N GLY A 79 -6.46 -2.94 12.97
CA GLY A 79 -5.77 -3.58 14.09
C GLY A 79 -5.12 -2.61 15.07
N LEU A 80 -4.84 -1.37 14.67
CA LEU A 80 -4.19 -0.36 15.53
C LEU A 80 -5.08 0.16 16.67
N TRP A 81 -6.36 -0.21 16.70
CA TRP A 81 -7.23 -0.02 17.85
C TRP A 81 -6.89 -0.95 19.04
N SER A 82 -6.11 -2.02 18.80
CA SER A 82 -5.79 -3.06 19.79
C SER A 82 -4.35 -3.57 19.73
N ALA A 83 -3.49 -2.94 18.91
CA ALA A 83 -2.09 -3.32 18.76
C ALA A 83 -1.19 -2.09 18.74
N ASP A 84 -0.01 -2.22 19.33
CA ASP A 84 1.06 -1.23 19.22
C ASP A 84 1.71 -1.31 17.84
N VAL A 85 1.88 -0.16 17.19
CA VAL A 85 2.40 -0.09 15.83
C VAL A 85 3.90 -0.42 15.76
N ASP A 86 4.69 -0.08 16.76
CA ASP A 86 6.12 -0.43 16.81
C ASP A 86 6.32 -1.93 16.99
N GLU A 87 5.56 -2.56 17.90
CA GLU A 87 5.60 -4.02 18.10
C GLU A 87 5.18 -4.76 16.82
N LEU A 88 4.13 -4.28 16.14
CA LEU A 88 3.64 -4.85 14.88
C LEU A 88 4.70 -4.73 13.78
N LEU A 89 5.26 -3.55 13.55
CA LEU A 89 6.25 -3.31 12.49
C LEU A 89 7.57 -4.05 12.77
N SER A 90 7.99 -4.13 14.04
CA SER A 90 9.14 -4.95 14.43
C SER A 90 8.90 -6.42 14.09
N SER A 91 7.74 -6.96 14.44
CA SER A 91 7.38 -8.34 14.11
C SER A 91 7.31 -8.59 12.61
N VAL A 92 6.77 -7.64 11.84
CA VAL A 92 6.70 -7.70 10.38
C VAL A 92 8.11 -7.78 9.77
N ALA A 93 9.04 -6.93 10.23
CA ALA A 93 10.43 -6.92 9.80
C ALA A 93 11.16 -8.22 10.16
N ASP A 94 10.97 -8.73 11.38
CA ASP A 94 11.58 -9.98 11.86
C ASP A 94 11.15 -11.21 11.03
N HIS A 95 9.98 -11.13 10.38
CA HIS A 95 9.52 -12.17 9.44
C HIS A 95 9.98 -11.95 8.00
N GLY A 96 10.85 -10.97 7.75
CA GLY A 96 11.43 -10.70 6.43
C GLY A 96 10.49 -9.97 5.47
N ILE A 97 9.42 -9.36 5.96
CA ILE A 97 8.55 -8.49 5.17
C ILE A 97 9.19 -7.11 5.13
N ASN A 98 9.48 -6.63 3.92
CA ASN A 98 10.20 -5.38 3.68
C ASN A 98 9.41 -4.34 2.88
N ILE A 99 8.15 -4.63 2.54
CA ILE A 99 7.22 -3.68 1.93
C ILE A 99 5.80 -3.93 2.42
N ILE A 100 5.06 -2.86 2.67
CA ILE A 100 3.63 -2.90 2.99
C ILE A 100 2.86 -2.14 1.92
N ARG A 101 1.84 -2.78 1.34
CA ARG A 101 0.88 -2.16 0.44
C ARG A 101 -0.28 -1.60 1.25
N PHE A 102 -0.52 -0.30 1.11
CA PHE A 102 -1.59 0.43 1.77
C PHE A 102 -2.72 0.74 0.79
N PRO A 103 -3.84 0.01 0.85
CA PRO A 103 -5.05 0.41 0.15
C PRO A 103 -5.57 1.73 0.68
N VAL A 104 -5.73 2.72 -0.20
CA VAL A 104 -6.29 4.04 0.09
C VAL A 104 -7.46 4.34 -0.84
N SER A 105 -8.32 5.29 -0.49
CA SER A 105 -9.31 5.82 -1.41
C SER A 105 -8.87 7.18 -1.97
N THR A 106 -9.30 7.51 -3.18
CA THR A 106 -9.12 8.86 -3.72
C THR A 106 -9.76 9.92 -2.81
N GLU A 107 -10.92 9.61 -2.22
CA GLU A 107 -11.59 10.47 -1.24
C GLU A 107 -10.68 10.82 -0.05
N LEU A 108 -9.97 9.83 0.51
CA LEU A 108 -9.02 10.05 1.59
C LEU A 108 -7.89 10.99 1.13
N LEU A 109 -7.29 10.73 -0.04
CA LEU A 109 -6.21 11.56 -0.58
C LEU A 109 -6.66 13.00 -0.87
N LEU A 110 -7.88 13.18 -1.39
CA LEU A 110 -8.47 14.51 -1.60
C LEU A 110 -8.68 15.26 -0.28
N SER A 111 -9.09 14.55 0.78
CA SER A 111 -9.26 15.17 2.09
C SER A 111 -7.92 15.73 2.61
N TRP A 112 -6.84 15.00 2.42
CA TRP A 112 -5.49 15.46 2.77
C TRP A 112 -5.03 16.62 1.89
N LYS A 113 -5.13 16.46 0.56
CA LYS A 113 -4.77 17.50 -0.42
C LYS A 113 -5.46 18.83 -0.14
N ASN A 114 -6.71 18.78 0.29
CA ASN A 114 -7.54 19.97 0.56
C ASN A 114 -7.36 20.53 1.97
N GLY A 115 -6.48 19.97 2.79
CA GLY A 115 -6.22 20.41 4.16
C GLY A 115 -7.36 20.13 5.14
N ASN A 116 -8.20 19.13 4.85
CA ASN A 116 -9.28 18.66 5.68
C ASN A 116 -9.22 17.14 5.87
N PRO A 117 -8.12 16.61 6.45
CA PRO A 117 -7.94 15.18 6.60
C PRO A 117 -9.09 14.53 7.36
N LEU A 118 -9.54 13.38 6.86
CA LEU A 118 -10.60 12.60 7.51
C LEU A 118 -10.16 12.14 8.90
N THR A 119 -11.11 12.13 9.82
CA THR A 119 -10.87 11.67 11.18
C THR A 119 -10.80 10.15 11.22
N PRO A 120 -9.80 9.56 11.92
CA PRO A 120 -9.77 8.12 12.15
C PRO A 120 -10.96 7.69 13.01
N VAL A 121 -11.62 6.59 12.64
CA VAL A 121 -12.81 6.08 13.33
C VAL A 121 -12.48 4.79 14.07
N GLY A 122 -12.70 4.77 15.38
CA GLY A 122 -12.45 3.60 16.21
C GLY A 122 -11.02 3.48 16.76
N LEU A 123 -10.12 4.36 16.35
CA LEU A 123 -8.78 4.42 16.93
C LEU A 123 -8.84 5.03 18.34
N ASN A 124 -8.33 4.30 19.33
CA ASN A 124 -8.24 4.75 20.71
C ASN A 124 -6.80 5.14 21.06
N ALA A 125 -6.35 6.30 20.59
CA ALA A 125 -5.01 6.81 20.87
C ALA A 125 -4.99 7.74 22.10
N ALA A 126 -6.01 8.58 22.27
CA ALA A 126 -6.03 9.65 23.27
C ALA A 126 -6.76 9.29 24.57
N ASN A 127 -7.60 8.28 24.58
CA ASN A 127 -8.50 7.98 25.69
C ASN A 127 -7.87 7.07 26.74
N GLY A 128 -7.58 7.65 27.87
CA GLY A 128 -7.21 6.94 29.07
C GLY A 128 -5.80 6.36 28.95
N LYS A 129 -4.93 6.90 29.74
CA LYS A 129 -3.49 6.57 29.75
C LYS A 129 -3.18 5.07 29.88
N ASP A 130 -4.17 4.27 30.29
CA ASP A 130 -4.02 2.85 30.57
C ASP A 130 -4.47 1.93 29.42
N TYR A 131 -5.06 2.48 28.34
CA TYR A 131 -5.63 1.69 27.23
C TYR A 131 -5.22 2.17 25.83
N SER A 132 -4.33 3.16 25.74
CA SER A 132 -3.83 3.59 24.44
C SER A 132 -2.66 2.70 24.00
N PHE A 133 -2.84 1.97 22.91
CA PHE A 133 -1.75 1.20 22.29
C PHE A 133 -0.77 2.08 21.54
N ASN A 134 -1.21 3.24 21.04
CA ASN A 134 -0.43 4.09 20.15
C ASN A 134 -0.43 5.55 20.63
N PRO A 135 0.29 5.87 21.73
CA PRO A 135 0.37 7.25 22.24
C PRO A 135 1.01 8.23 21.22
N ASP A 136 1.82 7.73 20.30
CA ASP A 136 2.44 8.54 19.24
C ASP A 136 1.46 9.04 18.20
N PHE A 137 0.22 8.55 18.19
CA PHE A 137 -0.86 9.05 17.34
C PHE A 137 -1.61 10.24 17.97
N CYS A 138 -1.04 10.83 18.99
CA CYS A 138 -1.56 12.04 19.60
C CYS A 138 -0.70 13.27 19.27
N ASP A 139 -1.36 14.41 19.13
CA ASP A 139 -0.71 15.71 19.04
C ASP A 139 -0.08 16.13 20.40
N ALA A 140 0.60 17.27 20.41
CA ALA A 140 1.23 17.80 21.62
C ALA A 140 0.23 18.13 22.76
N ASN A 141 -1.06 18.24 22.44
CA ASN A 141 -2.14 18.49 23.41
C ASN A 141 -2.79 17.18 23.90
N GLY A 142 -2.37 16.02 23.37
CA GLY A 142 -2.92 14.72 23.70
C GLY A 142 -4.21 14.37 22.94
N ASN A 143 -4.53 15.08 21.86
CA ASN A 143 -5.66 14.74 21.01
C ASN A 143 -5.20 13.76 19.93
N THR A 144 -6.07 12.83 19.57
CA THR A 144 -5.82 11.94 18.43
C THR A 144 -5.60 12.75 17.16
N MET A 145 -4.52 12.47 16.44
CA MET A 145 -4.23 13.07 15.13
C MET A 145 -5.29 12.65 14.11
N ASP A 146 -5.38 13.41 13.02
CA ASP A 146 -6.14 13.01 11.84
C ASP A 146 -5.47 11.86 11.07
N SER A 147 -6.12 11.38 10.03
CA SER A 147 -5.64 10.24 9.23
C SER A 147 -4.30 10.50 8.54
N GLU A 148 -4.05 11.73 8.11
CA GLU A 148 -2.78 12.12 7.48
C GLU A 148 -1.62 12.09 8.49
N GLY A 149 -1.81 12.72 9.66
CA GLY A 149 -0.82 12.74 10.72
C GLY A 149 -0.47 11.35 11.24
N ILE A 150 -1.47 10.47 11.38
CA ILE A 150 -1.25 9.06 11.75
C ILE A 150 -0.43 8.34 10.69
N PHE A 151 -0.73 8.55 9.41
CA PHE A 151 0.04 7.92 8.33
C PHE A 151 1.48 8.40 8.30
N ASP A 152 1.75 9.68 8.51
CA ASP A 152 3.11 10.22 8.63
C ASP A 152 3.88 9.57 9.78
N VAL A 153 3.25 9.33 10.92
CA VAL A 153 3.86 8.61 12.05
C VAL A 153 4.17 7.15 11.68
N ILE A 154 3.25 6.47 11.00
CA ILE A 154 3.45 5.09 10.55
C ILE A 154 4.65 5.01 9.58
N LEU A 155 4.73 5.89 8.59
CA LEU A 155 5.85 5.93 7.64
C LEU A 155 7.19 6.14 8.34
N LYS A 156 7.25 7.06 9.29
CA LYS A 156 8.45 7.28 10.10
C LYS A 156 8.88 6.02 10.88
N LYS A 157 7.92 5.28 11.41
CA LYS A 157 8.20 4.02 12.11
C LYS A 157 8.60 2.91 11.11
N MET A 158 7.97 2.83 9.96
CA MET A 158 8.36 1.90 8.89
C MET A 158 9.80 2.12 8.44
N LYS A 159 10.21 3.37 8.26
CA LYS A 159 11.60 3.74 7.94
C LYS A 159 12.57 3.20 8.99
N LYS A 160 12.26 3.34 10.27
CA LYS A 160 13.06 2.79 11.37
C LYS A 160 13.32 1.28 11.25
N TYR A 161 12.34 0.54 10.71
CA TYR A 161 12.43 -0.92 10.53
C TYR A 161 12.84 -1.35 9.12
N GLY A 162 13.20 -0.41 8.24
CA GLY A 162 13.59 -0.71 6.85
C GLY A 162 12.45 -1.25 5.99
N ILE A 163 11.20 -0.91 6.33
CA ILE A 163 10.01 -1.35 5.60
C ILE A 163 9.57 -0.24 4.66
N LYS A 164 9.42 -0.55 3.38
CA LYS A 164 8.93 0.36 2.34
C LYS A 164 7.40 0.38 2.29
N ALA A 165 6.84 1.45 1.74
CA ALA A 165 5.41 1.61 1.49
C ALA A 165 5.11 1.63 -0.01
N LEU A 166 4.11 0.88 -0.41
CA LEU A 166 3.45 0.93 -1.70
C LEU A 166 2.03 1.47 -1.47
N ILE A 167 1.70 2.58 -2.10
CA ILE A 167 0.36 3.16 -2.04
C ILE A 167 -0.50 2.53 -3.15
N ASP A 168 -1.63 1.97 -2.77
CA ASP A 168 -2.61 1.39 -3.68
C ASP A 168 -3.88 2.24 -3.71
N VAL A 169 -4.20 2.85 -4.84
CA VAL A 169 -5.49 3.51 -5.01
C VAL A 169 -6.56 2.44 -5.22
N HIS A 170 -7.16 2.03 -4.12
CA HIS A 170 -8.06 0.87 -4.09
C HIS A 170 -9.46 1.18 -4.62
N SER A 171 -9.98 2.36 -4.29
CA SER A 171 -11.34 2.77 -4.64
C SER A 171 -11.45 4.28 -4.79
N PRO A 172 -12.40 4.79 -5.58
CA PRO A 172 -12.67 6.23 -5.62
C PRO A 172 -13.04 6.78 -4.25
N ALA A 173 -13.93 6.12 -3.54
CA ALA A 173 -14.40 6.57 -2.23
C ALA A 173 -14.23 5.48 -1.17
N SER A 174 -14.19 5.92 0.11
CA SER A 174 -14.08 5.03 1.27
C SER A 174 -15.37 4.26 1.50
N HIS A 175 -15.26 2.98 1.85
CA HIS A 175 -16.39 2.13 2.21
C HIS A 175 -15.98 0.97 3.13
N ASN A 176 -16.94 0.39 3.85
CA ASN A 176 -16.65 -0.58 4.90
C ASN A 176 -16.20 -1.96 4.41
N SER A 177 -16.40 -2.31 3.16
CA SER A 177 -15.94 -3.57 2.59
C SER A 177 -14.55 -3.47 1.94
N GLY A 178 -14.01 -2.25 1.80
CA GLY A 178 -12.73 -2.03 1.14
C GLY A 178 -12.70 -2.32 -0.36
N HIS A 179 -13.84 -2.63 -0.97
CA HIS A 179 -13.91 -2.97 -2.38
C HIS A 179 -15.11 -2.32 -3.05
N ASN A 180 -14.92 -1.74 -4.23
CA ASN A 180 -16.02 -1.21 -5.01
C ASN A 180 -15.83 -1.48 -6.51
N TYR A 181 -16.96 -1.70 -7.19
CA TYR A 181 -17.01 -2.08 -8.58
C TYR A 181 -17.17 -0.87 -9.50
N ASN A 182 -16.32 0.14 -9.32
CA ASN A 182 -16.24 1.30 -10.19
C ASN A 182 -14.92 1.30 -10.97
N LEU A 183 -14.85 2.21 -11.93
CA LEU A 183 -13.59 2.67 -12.49
C LEU A 183 -12.73 3.31 -11.38
N TRP A 184 -11.62 3.88 -11.71
CA TRP A 184 -10.79 4.72 -10.82
C TRP A 184 -11.44 6.08 -10.50
N PHE A 185 -12.62 6.33 -11.03
CA PHE A 185 -13.44 7.51 -10.83
C PHE A 185 -14.92 7.15 -10.99
N TYR A 186 -15.82 8.08 -10.68
CA TYR A 186 -17.25 7.94 -10.98
C TYR A 186 -17.58 8.62 -12.30
N GLN A 187 -18.24 7.92 -13.23
CA GLN A 187 -18.51 8.39 -14.58
C GLN A 187 -19.16 9.77 -14.62
N ASP A 188 -20.15 10.01 -13.77
CA ASP A 188 -20.83 11.30 -13.63
C ASP A 188 -20.28 12.13 -12.44
N GLY A 189 -19.11 11.81 -11.94
CA GLY A 189 -18.53 12.44 -10.75
C GLY A 189 -19.23 12.10 -9.44
N ALA A 190 -20.15 11.14 -9.44
CA ALA A 190 -20.89 10.70 -8.25
C ALA A 190 -20.88 9.18 -8.11
N ALA A 191 -21.05 8.71 -6.87
CA ALA A 191 -21.11 7.28 -6.58
C ALA A 191 -22.26 6.60 -7.32
N ASP A 192 -21.98 5.44 -7.90
CA ASP A 192 -22.97 4.58 -8.52
C ASP A 192 -23.85 3.94 -7.43
N ALA A 193 -25.17 4.07 -7.57
CA ALA A 193 -26.14 3.51 -6.64
C ALA A 193 -26.02 1.98 -6.50
N ASP A 194 -25.61 1.29 -7.55
CA ASP A 194 -25.43 -0.17 -7.52
C ASP A 194 -24.27 -0.59 -6.59
N ASN A 195 -23.29 0.26 -6.40
CA ASN A 195 -22.19 0.03 -5.48
C ASN A 195 -22.52 0.33 -4.02
N MET A 196 -23.56 1.08 -3.76
CA MET A 196 -24.06 1.33 -2.40
C MET A 196 -24.44 0.03 -1.68
N ALA A 197 -24.87 -0.99 -2.43
CA ALA A 197 -25.24 -2.30 -1.88
C ALA A 197 -24.07 -3.06 -1.23
N VAL A 198 -22.84 -2.70 -1.51
CA VAL A 198 -21.64 -3.33 -0.92
C VAL A 198 -21.06 -2.53 0.24
N GLY A 199 -21.82 -1.62 0.81
CA GLY A 199 -21.44 -0.87 2.02
C GLY A 199 -20.73 0.44 1.73
N PHE A 200 -21.03 1.04 0.61
CA PHE A 200 -20.52 2.34 0.22
C PHE A 200 -21.17 3.48 1.03
N TYR A 201 -20.40 4.45 1.48
CA TYR A 201 -20.87 5.51 2.37
C TYR A 201 -20.66 6.92 1.84
N SER A 202 -19.69 7.11 0.99
CA SER A 202 -19.40 8.44 0.47
C SER A 202 -20.45 8.87 -0.56
N LYS A 203 -20.78 10.15 -0.52
CA LYS A 203 -21.57 10.86 -1.54
C LYS A 203 -20.71 11.88 -2.28
N GLU A 204 -19.42 11.87 -2.02
CA GLU A 204 -18.50 12.80 -2.66
C GLU A 204 -18.39 12.49 -4.16
N LYS A 205 -18.20 13.53 -4.92
CA LYS A 205 -17.87 13.41 -6.33
C LYS A 205 -16.39 13.11 -6.45
N ILE A 206 -16.06 12.07 -7.20
CA ILE A 206 -14.68 11.68 -7.50
C ILE A 206 -14.57 11.64 -9.02
N THR A 207 -13.99 12.66 -9.59
CA THR A 207 -13.77 12.77 -11.02
C THR A 207 -12.48 12.07 -11.47
N TYR A 208 -12.31 11.93 -12.76
CA TYR A 208 -11.06 11.43 -13.37
C TYR A 208 -9.85 12.30 -12.97
N ASP A 209 -10.03 13.62 -13.00
CA ASP A 209 -8.98 14.57 -12.63
C ASP A 209 -8.66 14.50 -11.12
N ASP A 210 -9.67 14.32 -10.27
CA ASP A 210 -9.48 14.15 -8.82
C ASP A 210 -8.57 12.96 -8.50
N TRP A 211 -8.76 11.84 -9.20
CA TRP A 211 -7.90 10.66 -9.04
C TRP A 211 -6.45 10.95 -9.42
N ILE A 212 -6.20 11.54 -10.59
CA ILE A 212 -4.85 11.87 -11.05
C ILE A 212 -4.20 12.91 -10.12
N GLU A 213 -4.89 14.01 -9.85
CA GLU A 213 -4.34 15.11 -9.08
C GLU A 213 -4.05 14.74 -7.63
N SER A 214 -4.91 13.94 -6.98
CA SER A 214 -4.68 13.54 -5.60
C SER A 214 -3.51 12.57 -5.48
N THR A 215 -3.37 11.65 -6.43
CA THR A 215 -2.27 10.69 -6.44
C THR A 215 -0.93 11.37 -6.75
N ALA A 216 -0.91 12.29 -7.73
CA ALA A 216 0.27 13.10 -8.04
C ALA A 216 0.66 14.03 -6.87
N TRP A 217 -0.33 14.60 -6.18
CA TRP A 217 -0.09 15.39 -4.98
C TRP A 217 0.57 14.56 -3.87
N LEU A 218 0.08 13.33 -3.65
CA LEU A 218 0.69 12.43 -2.67
C LEU A 218 2.14 12.11 -3.02
N ALA A 219 2.42 11.89 -4.30
CA ALA A 219 3.79 11.67 -4.79
C ALA A 219 4.69 12.89 -4.56
N GLU A 220 4.17 14.11 -4.72
CA GLU A 220 4.90 15.34 -4.39
C GLU A 220 5.14 15.49 -2.89
N LYS A 221 4.15 15.16 -2.06
CA LYS A 221 4.28 15.20 -0.59
C LYS A 221 5.45 14.33 -0.12
N TYR A 222 5.56 13.11 -0.63
CA TYR A 222 6.58 12.15 -0.20
C TYR A 222 7.79 12.01 -1.14
N LYS A 223 8.00 12.95 -2.06
CA LYS A 223 9.11 12.87 -3.03
C LYS A 223 10.52 12.84 -2.43
N ASN A 224 10.65 13.24 -1.18
CA ASN A 224 11.90 13.23 -0.43
C ASN A 224 11.89 12.18 0.71
N ASP A 225 10.94 11.27 0.71
CA ASP A 225 10.85 10.17 1.66
C ASP A 225 10.88 8.83 0.92
N ASP A 226 12.05 8.21 0.89
CA ASP A 226 12.29 6.91 0.26
C ASP A 226 11.63 5.73 0.97
N THR A 227 10.83 5.98 1.99
CA THR A 227 9.90 4.99 2.55
C THR A 227 8.75 4.73 1.58
N VAL A 228 8.20 5.78 0.95
CA VAL A 228 7.11 5.68 -0.04
C VAL A 228 7.71 5.54 -1.44
N ILE A 229 7.94 4.30 -1.87
CA ILE A 229 8.68 4.04 -3.11
C ILE A 229 7.80 3.78 -4.33
N ALA A 230 6.53 3.45 -4.15
CA ALA A 230 5.72 2.94 -5.25
C ALA A 230 4.25 3.33 -5.15
N TYR A 231 3.61 3.43 -6.32
CA TYR A 231 2.20 3.73 -6.49
C TYR A 231 1.56 2.69 -7.41
N ASP A 232 0.60 1.95 -6.87
CA ASP A 232 -0.32 1.08 -7.61
C ASP A 232 -1.54 1.93 -7.98
N LEU A 233 -1.69 2.19 -9.27
CA LEU A 233 -2.58 3.24 -9.75
C LEU A 233 -4.04 2.92 -9.54
N LYS A 234 -4.41 1.65 -9.52
CA LYS A 234 -5.77 1.17 -9.23
C LYS A 234 -5.78 -0.33 -8.98
N ASN A 235 -6.26 -0.72 -7.80
CA ASN A 235 -6.57 -2.12 -7.51
C ASN A 235 -7.67 -2.64 -8.44
N GLU A 236 -7.42 -3.77 -9.10
CA GLU A 236 -8.41 -4.48 -9.91
C GLU A 236 -9.21 -3.54 -10.85
N PRO A 237 -8.56 -2.93 -11.87
CA PRO A 237 -9.26 -2.04 -12.78
C PRO A 237 -10.39 -2.76 -13.51
N HIS A 238 -11.65 -2.48 -13.18
CA HIS A 238 -12.80 -3.11 -13.82
C HIS A 238 -13.94 -2.11 -14.07
N GLY A 239 -14.92 -1.99 -13.29
CA GLY A 239 -16.10 -1.17 -13.47
C GLY A 239 -17.32 -1.86 -12.94
N LYS A 240 -18.47 -1.63 -13.53
CA LYS A 240 -19.76 -2.08 -12.99
C LYS A 240 -19.85 -3.61 -12.86
N ARG A 241 -20.24 -4.07 -11.68
CA ARG A 241 -20.39 -5.49 -11.37
C ARG A 241 -21.43 -6.19 -12.25
N GLY A 242 -21.09 -7.40 -12.73
CA GLY A 242 -22.04 -8.28 -13.41
C GLY A 242 -22.30 -7.93 -14.87
N TYR A 243 -21.51 -7.04 -15.46
CA TYR A 243 -21.62 -6.76 -16.88
C TYR A 243 -21.15 -7.96 -17.71
N SER A 244 -21.97 -8.37 -18.69
CA SER A 244 -21.68 -9.49 -19.59
C SER A 244 -22.01 -9.19 -21.05
N GLY A 245 -22.11 -7.92 -21.43
CA GLY A 245 -22.45 -7.50 -22.77
C GLY A 245 -21.31 -7.69 -23.79
N SER A 246 -21.64 -7.58 -25.07
CA SER A 246 -20.69 -7.66 -26.19
C SER A 246 -20.02 -6.32 -26.53
N SER A 247 -20.50 -5.24 -25.92
CA SER A 247 -19.92 -3.89 -26.05
C SER A 247 -19.38 -3.42 -24.71
N CYS A 248 -18.35 -2.60 -24.73
CA CYS A 248 -17.82 -1.99 -23.52
C CYS A 248 -18.59 -0.69 -23.25
N PRO A 249 -19.47 -0.63 -22.25
CA PRO A 249 -20.10 0.61 -21.87
C PRO A 249 -19.06 1.53 -21.24
N THR A 250 -19.38 2.81 -21.14
CA THR A 250 -18.47 3.84 -20.61
C THR A 250 -18.11 3.67 -19.15
N ASP A 251 -18.86 2.84 -18.41
CA ASP A 251 -18.65 2.52 -16.99
C ASP A 251 -17.85 1.22 -16.76
N MET A 252 -17.30 0.64 -17.83
CA MET A 252 -16.40 -0.54 -17.78
C MET A 252 -15.00 -0.16 -18.19
N ALA A 253 -14.01 -0.69 -17.48
CA ALA A 253 -12.63 -0.60 -17.92
C ALA A 253 -12.43 -1.33 -19.25
N LYS A 254 -11.60 -0.76 -20.11
CA LYS A 254 -11.17 -1.36 -21.38
C LYS A 254 -9.67 -1.14 -21.56
N TRP A 255 -9.09 -1.86 -22.51
CA TRP A 255 -7.70 -1.70 -22.92
C TRP A 255 -7.66 -1.65 -24.44
N ASP A 256 -7.54 -0.45 -25.01
CA ASP A 256 -7.49 -0.22 -26.45
C ASP A 256 -6.62 1.02 -26.79
N ASP A 257 -6.66 1.47 -28.02
CA ASP A 257 -5.87 2.63 -28.50
C ASP A 257 -6.62 3.98 -28.36
N SER A 258 -7.80 3.99 -27.70
CA SER A 258 -8.57 5.22 -27.53
C SER A 258 -8.04 6.07 -26.38
N THR A 259 -8.43 7.35 -26.38
CA THR A 259 -8.17 8.31 -25.30
C THR A 259 -9.38 8.47 -24.36
N ASP A 260 -10.28 7.50 -24.34
CA ASP A 260 -11.43 7.53 -23.45
C ASP A 260 -10.98 7.35 -21.99
N GLN A 261 -11.61 8.04 -21.06
CA GLN A 261 -11.22 8.00 -19.62
C GLN A 261 -11.38 6.61 -18.99
N ASN A 262 -12.21 5.73 -19.57
CA ASN A 262 -12.33 4.34 -19.14
C ASN A 262 -11.35 3.38 -19.85
N ASN A 263 -10.49 3.87 -20.72
CA ASN A 263 -9.39 3.10 -21.28
C ASN A 263 -8.23 3.08 -20.27
N TRP A 264 -7.98 1.93 -19.68
CA TRP A 264 -6.98 1.79 -18.64
C TRP A 264 -5.54 2.03 -19.13
N ALA A 265 -5.23 1.63 -20.37
CA ALA A 265 -3.92 1.91 -20.95
C ALA A 265 -3.63 3.42 -21.02
N TYR A 266 -4.63 4.19 -21.47
CA TYR A 266 -4.54 5.65 -21.54
C TYR A 266 -4.51 6.28 -20.14
N ALA A 267 -5.47 5.93 -19.30
CA ALA A 267 -5.60 6.50 -17.95
C ALA A 267 -4.36 6.23 -17.07
N ALA A 268 -3.85 5.00 -17.07
CA ALA A 268 -2.65 4.64 -16.32
C ALA A 268 -1.41 5.40 -16.82
N THR A 269 -1.32 5.65 -18.12
CA THR A 269 -0.24 6.46 -18.71
C THR A 269 -0.32 7.91 -18.22
N GLU A 270 -1.50 8.52 -18.22
CA GLU A 270 -1.69 9.89 -17.75
C GLU A 270 -1.37 10.02 -16.24
N CYS A 271 -1.94 9.14 -15.43
CA CYS A 271 -1.70 9.15 -13.98
C CYS A 271 -0.23 8.86 -13.64
N GLY A 272 0.36 7.84 -14.26
CA GLY A 272 1.76 7.49 -14.04
C GLY A 272 2.72 8.62 -14.39
N ASN A 273 2.50 9.30 -15.52
CA ASN A 273 3.28 10.46 -15.92
C ASN A 273 3.11 11.63 -14.91
N ALA A 274 1.88 11.90 -14.47
CA ALA A 274 1.63 12.95 -13.48
C ALA A 274 2.35 12.68 -12.14
N ILE A 275 2.45 11.42 -11.71
CA ILE A 275 3.24 11.02 -10.54
C ILE A 275 4.73 11.25 -10.79
N LEU A 276 5.26 10.77 -11.93
CA LEU A 276 6.68 10.88 -12.25
C LEU A 276 7.16 12.32 -12.44
N ASP A 277 6.28 13.21 -12.91
CA ASP A 277 6.54 14.65 -12.98
C ASP A 277 6.75 15.27 -11.57
N LYS A 278 6.16 14.70 -10.53
CA LYS A 278 6.28 15.14 -9.15
C LYS A 278 7.39 14.42 -8.37
N ASN A 279 7.51 13.12 -8.58
CA ASN A 279 8.50 12.24 -7.96
C ASN A 279 9.12 11.30 -9.00
N PRO A 280 10.22 11.68 -9.64
CA PRO A 280 10.85 10.85 -10.67
C PRO A 280 11.48 9.55 -10.14
N ASN A 281 11.60 9.40 -8.83
CA ASN A 281 12.11 8.18 -8.19
C ASN A 281 11.01 7.14 -7.90
N ALA A 282 9.74 7.49 -8.11
CA ALA A 282 8.63 6.60 -7.82
C ALA A 282 8.57 5.40 -8.79
N LEU A 283 8.26 4.22 -8.28
CA LEU A 283 7.87 3.08 -9.08
C LEU A 283 6.36 3.16 -9.36
N ILE A 284 5.98 2.89 -10.59
CA ILE A 284 4.58 2.85 -11.01
C ILE A 284 4.18 1.40 -11.23
N LEU A 285 3.13 0.95 -10.52
CA LEU A 285 2.54 -0.37 -10.69
C LEU A 285 1.22 -0.22 -11.45
N ILE A 286 1.06 -1.04 -12.47
CA ILE A 286 -0.13 -1.05 -13.33
C ILE A 286 -0.66 -2.48 -13.36
N GLU A 287 -1.79 -2.70 -12.72
CA GLU A 287 -2.49 -3.98 -12.79
C GLU A 287 -3.16 -4.16 -14.17
N GLY A 288 -3.41 -5.39 -14.57
CA GLY A 288 -4.23 -5.67 -15.77
C GLY A 288 -5.70 -5.36 -15.50
N VAL A 289 -6.49 -5.16 -16.55
CA VAL A 289 -7.94 -5.04 -16.43
C VAL A 289 -8.51 -6.38 -15.96
N GLU A 290 -9.22 -6.37 -14.84
CA GLU A 290 -9.74 -7.60 -14.22
C GLU A 290 -10.87 -8.24 -15.06
N GLN A 291 -11.74 -7.42 -15.62
CA GLN A 291 -12.86 -7.88 -16.43
C GLN A 291 -12.84 -7.23 -17.80
N TYR A 292 -12.68 -8.04 -18.83
CA TYR A 292 -12.83 -7.59 -20.20
C TYR A 292 -14.26 -7.82 -20.68
N PRO A 293 -14.87 -6.85 -21.38
CA PRO A 293 -16.08 -7.15 -22.15
C PRO A 293 -15.74 -8.23 -23.15
N LYS A 294 -16.65 -9.20 -23.35
CA LYS A 294 -16.51 -10.21 -24.40
C LYS A 294 -16.45 -9.49 -25.73
N THR A 295 -15.28 -9.44 -26.30
CA THR A 295 -15.04 -8.91 -27.64
C THR A 295 -14.78 -10.07 -28.59
N ASP A 296 -14.95 -9.85 -29.88
CA ASP A 296 -14.62 -10.82 -30.96
C ASP A 296 -13.13 -11.24 -30.95
N LYS A 297 -12.32 -10.62 -30.11
CA LYS A 297 -10.88 -10.88 -29.94
C LYS A 297 -10.56 -11.91 -28.84
N GLY A 298 -11.55 -12.48 -28.21
CA GLY A 298 -11.37 -13.64 -27.31
C GLY A 298 -10.70 -13.37 -25.97
N TYR A 299 -10.68 -12.13 -25.52
CA TYR A 299 -10.26 -11.82 -24.15
C TYR A 299 -11.43 -12.17 -23.20
N THR A 300 -11.19 -13.10 -22.28
CA THR A 300 -12.12 -13.49 -21.22
C THR A 300 -11.54 -13.11 -19.88
#